data_76ddfe7359008460c9258df17cde3b9b
#
_entry.id   76ddfe7359008460c9258df17cde3b9b
#
_cell.length_a   1.000
_cell.length_b   1.000
_cell.length_c   1.000
_cell.angle_alpha   90.00
_cell.angle_beta   90.00
_cell.angle_gamma   90.00
#
_symmetry.space_group_name_H-M   'P 1'
#
loop_
_entity.id
_entity.type
_entity.pdbx_description
1 polymer ?
#
loop_
_entity_poly.entity_id
_entity_poly.type
_entity_poly.pdbx_seq_one_letter_code
_entity_poly.pdbx_strand_id
1 'polypeptide(L)'
;TWLPHVLHGAGRLTPPGAKPILIGIAIVVVVAIYGITQVNINDNPIKWFAKSHPIRQADAELNQHFAGTYMAYLVLADGRDPNVTVEYVTNLRERLQAKVEELAADNPKAKEVFAEADKVVVGGASNKTAKSAFLDKLSDYAEQQQATASQDAADVWYELTDFFELEKEQLKLFKQPEALRYIAGLEDYLEGTGLVGKSNSVADIVKKVYQELIDGKPENYRIPDSSAAVAQSLLQFQSSHTPDDLWHFVTNDLDKANIWLQLKSGDNKDMEKVVAAVEQYFETTPPPLPIQHDWAGLTYINIVWQKKMVWGMLQSLMGSFIIVFIMMAIMFRSVLWGLVCMVPLSITILVIYGLIGLIGKDYDMPVAVLSALTLGMAVDFAIHFLERARGSYAQKGSWKASAAEMFGEPARAISRNVLVIAIGFLPLLAAPLVPYQTVGIFLCAIMALSGAVTLIVLPAILTVAEKRLFKPAATPQSVKCNCAFCFVISLSSVVLVLLNVHQFGKMGFNSFMWFSIIAVPILAVICGMMSRRQACRTVEAQQSKATAA
;
A
#
# COMPACT_ATOMS: atom_id res chain seq x y z
N THR A 1 -50.72 7.81 -0.75
CA THR A 1 -49.26 7.79 -0.62
C THR A 1 -48.66 7.63 -2.00
N TRP A 2 -47.68 8.45 -2.37
CA TRP A 2 -47.05 8.53 -3.71
C TRP A 2 -46.30 7.23 -4.10
N LEU A 3 -45.65 6.54 -3.13
CA LEU A 3 -44.83 5.37 -3.34
C LEU A 3 -45.51 4.20 -4.08
N PRO A 4 -46.73 3.77 -3.71
CA PRO A 4 -47.46 2.75 -4.47
C PRO A 4 -47.70 3.12 -5.93
N HIS A 5 -48.00 4.39 -6.23
CA HIS A 5 -48.23 4.84 -7.61
C HIS A 5 -46.97 4.74 -8.47
N VAL A 6 -45.82 5.15 -7.92
CA VAL A 6 -44.51 5.03 -8.59
C VAL A 6 -44.17 3.56 -8.83
N LEU A 7 -44.35 2.69 -7.82
CA LEU A 7 -44.04 1.26 -7.94
C LEU A 7 -44.98 0.54 -8.93
N HIS A 8 -46.27 0.85 -8.92
CA HIS A 8 -47.21 0.31 -9.91
C HIS A 8 -46.91 0.80 -11.33
N GLY A 9 -46.46 2.05 -11.49
CA GLY A 9 -45.99 2.59 -12.76
C GLY A 9 -44.76 1.84 -13.26
N ALA A 10 -43.75 1.65 -12.40
CA ALA A 10 -42.54 0.85 -12.70
C ALA A 10 -42.91 -0.60 -13.08
N GLY A 11 -43.83 -1.23 -12.33
CA GLY A 11 -44.29 -2.59 -12.60
C GLY A 11 -45.00 -2.78 -13.94
N ARG A 12 -45.70 -1.76 -14.43
CA ARG A 12 -46.32 -1.78 -15.76
C ARG A 12 -45.34 -1.57 -16.90
N LEU A 13 -44.29 -0.79 -16.68
CA LEU A 13 -43.28 -0.43 -17.69
C LEU A 13 -42.19 -1.51 -17.84
N THR A 14 -41.87 -2.22 -16.76
CA THR A 14 -40.71 -3.15 -16.77
C THR A 14 -40.90 -4.37 -17.68
N PRO A 15 -42.05 -5.11 -17.71
CA PRO A 15 -42.15 -6.29 -18.59
C PRO A 15 -42.11 -5.93 -20.10
N PRO A 16 -42.84 -4.94 -20.62
CA PRO A 16 -42.74 -4.57 -22.04
C PRO A 16 -41.40 -3.85 -22.37
N GLY A 17 -40.84 -3.12 -21.41
CA GLY A 17 -39.60 -2.36 -21.52
C GLY A 17 -38.32 -3.10 -21.14
N ALA A 18 -38.37 -4.42 -20.88
CA ALA A 18 -37.22 -5.16 -20.34
C ALA A 18 -35.93 -5.05 -21.20
N LYS A 19 -36.07 -5.17 -22.54
CA LYS A 19 -34.90 -5.06 -23.44
C LYS A 19 -34.28 -3.64 -23.45
N PRO A 20 -35.05 -2.56 -23.67
CA PRO A 20 -34.52 -1.20 -23.61
C PRO A 20 -33.94 -0.84 -22.23
N ILE A 21 -34.51 -1.32 -21.13
CA ILE A 21 -33.96 -1.14 -19.78
C ILE A 21 -32.57 -1.78 -19.69
N LEU A 22 -32.43 -3.03 -20.14
CA LEU A 22 -31.11 -3.70 -20.09
C LEU A 22 -30.08 -3.03 -21.00
N ILE A 23 -30.49 -2.52 -22.16
CA ILE A 23 -29.60 -1.74 -23.05
C ILE A 23 -29.18 -0.44 -22.36
N GLY A 24 -30.14 0.29 -21.76
CA GLY A 24 -29.83 1.52 -21.01
C GLY A 24 -28.83 1.27 -19.85
N ILE A 25 -29.03 0.20 -19.09
CA ILE A 25 -28.10 -0.20 -18.03
C ILE A 25 -26.72 -0.59 -18.58
N ALA A 26 -26.66 -1.29 -19.72
CA ALA A 26 -25.39 -1.61 -20.37
C ALA A 26 -24.62 -0.34 -20.77
N ILE A 27 -25.31 0.68 -21.29
CA ILE A 27 -24.68 1.98 -21.58
C ILE A 27 -24.16 2.64 -20.29
N VAL A 28 -24.96 2.66 -19.23
CA VAL A 28 -24.54 3.21 -17.92
C VAL A 28 -23.31 2.47 -17.38
N VAL A 29 -23.26 1.15 -17.51
CA VAL A 29 -22.09 0.35 -17.10
C VAL A 29 -20.85 0.70 -17.92
N VAL A 30 -20.97 0.88 -19.24
CA VAL A 30 -19.85 1.30 -20.09
C VAL A 30 -19.33 2.68 -19.67
N VAL A 31 -20.22 3.64 -19.44
CA VAL A 31 -19.84 4.98 -18.94
C VAL A 31 -19.19 4.88 -17.56
N ALA A 32 -19.71 4.01 -16.70
CA ALA A 32 -19.14 3.78 -15.37
C ALA A 32 -17.71 3.18 -15.45
N ILE A 33 -17.49 2.22 -16.33
CA ILE A 33 -16.15 1.65 -16.57
C ILE A 33 -15.19 2.73 -17.06
N TYR A 34 -15.63 3.59 -17.99
CA TYR A 34 -14.82 4.73 -18.41
C TYR A 34 -14.52 5.67 -17.23
N GLY A 35 -15.52 5.97 -16.38
CA GLY A 35 -15.29 6.76 -15.17
C GLY A 35 -14.27 6.14 -14.22
N ILE A 36 -14.27 4.82 -14.05
CA ILE A 36 -13.29 4.12 -13.20
C ILE A 36 -11.86 4.36 -13.69
N THR A 37 -11.62 4.44 -15.00
CA THR A 37 -10.27 4.73 -15.53
C THR A 37 -9.78 6.14 -15.20
N GLN A 38 -10.69 7.04 -14.81
CA GLN A 38 -10.38 8.41 -14.39
C GLN A 38 -10.19 8.57 -12.87
N VAL A 39 -10.34 7.50 -12.11
CA VAL A 39 -10.21 7.54 -10.65
C VAL A 39 -8.78 7.89 -10.25
N ASN A 40 -8.66 8.95 -9.49
CA ASN A 40 -7.40 9.41 -8.91
C ASN A 40 -7.24 8.86 -7.50
N ILE A 41 -6.18 8.10 -7.28
CA ILE A 41 -5.83 7.61 -5.94
C ILE A 41 -4.96 8.67 -5.28
N ASN A 42 -5.45 9.29 -4.22
CA ASN A 42 -4.74 10.33 -3.48
C ASN A 42 -5.36 10.49 -2.09
N ASP A 43 -4.56 10.31 -1.06
CA ASP A 43 -4.98 10.48 0.32
C ASP A 43 -4.09 11.52 1.01
N ASN A 44 -4.65 12.71 1.20
CA ASN A 44 -3.98 13.82 1.86
C ASN A 44 -4.80 14.21 3.09
N PRO A 45 -4.29 13.97 4.32
CA PRO A 45 -5.03 14.26 5.55
C PRO A 45 -5.48 15.71 5.72
N ILE A 46 -4.79 16.68 5.12
CA ILE A 46 -5.21 18.08 5.19
C ILE A 46 -6.56 18.29 4.46
N LYS A 47 -6.85 17.50 3.43
CA LYS A 47 -8.12 17.53 2.68
C LYS A 47 -9.29 16.92 3.46
N TRP A 48 -9.04 16.32 4.63
CA TRP A 48 -10.09 15.87 5.54
C TRP A 48 -10.80 17.03 6.22
N PHE A 49 -10.19 18.21 6.23
CA PHE A 49 -10.81 19.45 6.70
C PHE A 49 -11.51 20.18 5.54
N ALA A 50 -12.61 20.87 5.85
CA ALA A 50 -13.29 21.72 4.88
C ALA A 50 -12.35 22.84 4.36
N LYS A 51 -12.58 23.32 3.13
CA LYS A 51 -11.75 24.39 2.54
C LYS A 51 -11.74 25.67 3.39
N SER A 52 -12.80 25.94 4.14
CA SER A 52 -12.93 27.08 5.05
C SER A 52 -12.29 26.86 6.43
N HIS A 53 -11.78 25.67 6.71
CA HIS A 53 -11.20 25.36 8.01
C HIS A 53 -9.83 26.04 8.18
N PRO A 54 -9.53 26.66 9.35
CA PRO A 54 -8.28 27.41 9.57
C PRO A 54 -7.01 26.60 9.29
N ILE A 55 -6.96 25.31 9.66
CA ILE A 55 -5.81 24.42 9.39
C ILE A 55 -5.53 24.33 7.88
N ARG A 56 -6.58 24.17 7.06
CA ARG A 56 -6.44 24.04 5.61
C ARG A 56 -6.07 25.35 4.93
N GLN A 57 -6.54 26.48 5.46
CA GLN A 57 -6.16 27.79 5.00
C GLN A 57 -4.70 28.09 5.36
N ALA A 58 -4.30 27.82 6.61
CA ALA A 58 -2.93 27.99 7.06
C ALA A 58 -1.93 27.14 6.25
N ASP A 59 -2.28 25.87 5.95
CA ASP A 59 -1.47 25.01 5.09
C ASP A 59 -1.28 25.62 3.69
N ALA A 60 -2.36 26.11 3.07
CA ALA A 60 -2.30 26.73 1.76
C ALA A 60 -1.41 27.99 1.75
N GLU A 61 -1.56 28.88 2.75
CA GLU A 61 -0.76 30.10 2.90
C GLU A 61 0.73 29.78 3.14
N LEU A 62 1.01 28.81 4.02
CA LEU A 62 2.39 28.40 4.29
C LEU A 62 3.06 27.81 3.05
N ASN A 63 2.38 26.95 2.30
CA ASN A 63 2.95 26.36 1.09
C ASN A 63 3.05 27.34 -0.09
N GLN A 64 2.28 28.42 -0.08
CA GLN A 64 2.37 29.48 -1.10
C GLN A 64 3.55 30.42 -0.85
N HIS A 65 3.82 30.77 0.42
CA HIS A 65 4.78 31.81 0.79
C HIS A 65 6.12 31.28 1.31
N PHE A 66 6.18 30.01 1.73
CA PHE A 66 7.39 29.38 2.26
C PHE A 66 7.81 28.19 1.37
N ALA A 67 8.92 27.57 1.74
CA ALA A 67 9.52 26.47 0.97
C ALA A 67 8.68 25.19 0.92
N GLY A 68 7.70 25.05 1.82
CA GLY A 68 6.83 23.88 1.92
C GLY A 68 6.76 23.36 3.34
N THR A 69 5.63 22.72 3.67
CA THR A 69 5.35 22.18 5.02
C THR A 69 5.47 20.67 5.10
N TYR A 70 5.59 19.99 3.96
CA TYR A 70 5.61 18.53 3.89
C TYR A 70 7.04 18.02 3.76
N MET A 71 7.49 17.23 4.74
CA MET A 71 8.85 16.72 4.78
C MET A 71 8.96 15.32 4.21
N ALA A 72 9.96 15.13 3.36
CA ALA A 72 10.44 13.82 2.93
C ALA A 72 11.96 13.75 3.12
N TYR A 73 12.48 12.58 3.37
CA TYR A 73 13.89 12.34 3.57
C TYR A 73 14.40 11.39 2.50
N LEU A 74 15.41 11.85 1.77
CA LEU A 74 16.15 11.03 0.82
C LEU A 74 17.46 10.61 1.48
N VAL A 75 17.57 9.35 1.82
CA VAL A 75 18.76 8.78 2.46
C VAL A 75 19.67 8.25 1.36
N LEU A 76 20.88 8.77 1.31
CA LEU A 76 21.94 8.28 0.44
C LEU A 76 22.89 7.43 1.27
N ALA A 77 23.32 6.28 0.74
CA ALA A 77 24.23 5.37 1.41
C ALA A 77 25.34 4.93 0.49
N ASP A 78 26.46 4.57 1.08
CA ASP A 78 27.55 3.93 0.35
C ASP A 78 27.10 2.58 -0.22
N GLY A 79 27.16 2.43 -1.53
CA GLY A 79 26.79 1.19 -2.23
C GLY A 79 27.90 0.14 -2.22
N ARG A 80 29.08 0.45 -1.68
CA ARG A 80 30.18 -0.51 -1.54
C ARG A 80 29.85 -1.53 -0.45
N ASP A 81 30.31 -2.78 -0.61
CA ASP A 81 30.21 -3.77 0.46
C ASP A 81 30.94 -3.26 1.71
N PRO A 82 30.28 -3.13 2.86
CA PRO A 82 30.93 -2.66 4.08
C PRO A 82 31.94 -3.66 4.64
N ASN A 83 31.88 -4.93 4.23
CA ASN A 83 32.77 -5.99 4.71
C ASN A 83 34.02 -6.14 3.84
N VAL A 84 35.03 -6.74 4.45
CA VAL A 84 36.27 -7.09 3.77
C VAL A 84 35.99 -8.21 2.76
N THR A 85 36.23 -7.93 1.48
CA THR A 85 36.14 -8.91 0.40
C THR A 85 37.55 -9.30 -0.07
N VAL A 86 37.67 -10.42 -0.78
CA VAL A 86 38.95 -10.84 -1.38
C VAL A 86 39.47 -9.78 -2.35
N GLU A 87 38.58 -9.19 -3.13
CA GLU A 87 38.90 -8.10 -4.07
C GLU A 87 39.44 -6.86 -3.33
N TYR A 88 38.80 -6.47 -2.22
CA TYR A 88 39.25 -5.34 -1.40
C TYR A 88 40.67 -5.57 -0.86
N VAL A 89 40.96 -6.77 -0.35
CA VAL A 89 42.28 -7.13 0.16
C VAL A 89 43.33 -7.09 -0.96
N THR A 90 43.01 -7.59 -2.15
CA THR A 90 43.90 -7.54 -3.30
C THR A 90 44.26 -6.10 -3.68
N ASN A 91 43.23 -5.25 -3.80
CA ASN A 91 43.44 -3.83 -4.13
C ASN A 91 44.19 -3.06 -3.03
N LEU A 92 43.94 -3.37 -1.76
CA LEU A 92 44.67 -2.78 -0.63
C LEU A 92 46.16 -3.18 -0.67
N ARG A 93 46.45 -4.45 -0.98
CA ARG A 93 47.85 -4.94 -1.12
C ARG A 93 48.58 -4.23 -2.26
N GLU A 94 47.94 -4.04 -3.41
CA GLU A 94 48.54 -3.33 -4.54
C GLU A 94 48.88 -1.88 -4.17
N ARG A 95 48.01 -1.17 -3.47
CA ARG A 95 48.27 0.18 -2.99
C ARG A 95 49.35 0.21 -1.89
N LEU A 96 49.30 -0.74 -0.98
CA LEU A 96 50.34 -0.90 0.07
C LEU A 96 51.71 -1.17 -0.55
N GLN A 97 51.78 -2.05 -1.57
CA GLN A 97 53.00 -2.33 -2.29
C GLN A 97 53.56 -1.08 -2.99
N ALA A 98 52.68 -0.30 -3.66
CA ALA A 98 53.11 0.95 -4.31
C ALA A 98 53.65 1.97 -3.30
N LYS A 99 53.04 2.10 -2.11
CA LYS A 99 53.53 2.98 -1.03
C LYS A 99 54.87 2.52 -0.52
N VAL A 100 55.08 1.22 -0.34
CA VAL A 100 56.35 0.65 0.13
C VAL A 100 57.44 0.79 -0.93
N GLU A 101 57.15 0.66 -2.21
CA GLU A 101 58.12 0.91 -3.29
C GLU A 101 58.59 2.38 -3.29
N GLU A 102 57.69 3.33 -3.01
CA GLU A 102 58.04 4.74 -2.79
C GLU A 102 59.01 4.89 -1.61
N LEU A 103 58.67 4.30 -0.46
CA LEU A 103 59.48 4.38 0.75
C LEU A 103 60.83 3.63 0.63
N ALA A 104 60.90 2.59 -0.17
CA ALA A 104 62.10 1.79 -0.38
C ALA A 104 63.23 2.55 -1.13
N ALA A 105 62.91 3.67 -1.78
CA ALA A 105 63.88 4.57 -2.39
C ALA A 105 64.77 5.23 -1.34
N ASP A 106 64.19 5.55 -0.18
CA ASP A 106 64.88 6.29 0.90
C ASP A 106 65.24 5.39 2.10
N ASN A 107 64.50 4.28 2.30
CA ASN A 107 64.69 3.39 3.45
C ASN A 107 64.73 1.91 3.03
N PRO A 108 65.92 1.23 3.13
CA PRO A 108 66.07 -0.16 2.71
C PRO A 108 65.25 -1.17 3.55
N LYS A 109 64.80 -0.78 4.77
CA LYS A 109 63.98 -1.63 5.62
C LYS A 109 62.51 -1.72 5.16
N ALA A 110 62.07 -0.88 4.23
CA ALA A 110 60.69 -0.84 3.76
C ALA A 110 60.19 -2.19 3.21
N LYS A 111 61.06 -2.94 2.49
CA LYS A 111 60.68 -4.27 1.94
C LYS A 111 60.53 -5.34 3.03
N GLU A 112 61.28 -5.25 4.11
CA GLU A 112 61.21 -6.17 5.25
C GLU A 112 59.92 -5.93 6.03
N VAL A 113 59.60 -4.67 6.31
CA VAL A 113 58.35 -4.23 6.96
C VAL A 113 57.12 -4.60 6.12
N PHE A 114 57.20 -4.43 4.79
CA PHE A 114 56.13 -4.87 3.90
C PHE A 114 55.81 -6.36 4.03
N ALA A 115 56.82 -7.22 4.08
CA ALA A 115 56.60 -8.66 4.18
C ALA A 115 55.89 -9.08 5.49
N GLU A 116 56.04 -8.29 6.55
CA GLU A 116 55.32 -8.47 7.81
C GLU A 116 53.88 -7.91 7.74
N ALA A 117 53.72 -6.69 7.26
CA ALA A 117 52.43 -6.06 7.09
C ALA A 117 51.51 -6.88 6.14
N ASP A 118 52.06 -7.37 5.03
CA ASP A 118 51.32 -8.18 4.05
C ASP A 118 50.77 -9.47 4.65
N LYS A 119 51.49 -10.14 5.54
CA LYS A 119 51.00 -11.34 6.25
C LYS A 119 49.74 -11.03 7.07
N VAL A 120 49.74 -9.87 7.74
CA VAL A 120 48.59 -9.44 8.56
C VAL A 120 47.42 -9.04 7.68
N VAL A 121 47.67 -8.33 6.59
CA VAL A 121 46.64 -7.95 5.61
C VAL A 121 45.97 -9.19 5.01
N VAL A 122 46.74 -10.19 4.57
CA VAL A 122 46.23 -11.45 4.02
C VAL A 122 45.54 -12.30 5.09
N GLY A 123 46.16 -12.41 6.29
CA GLY A 123 45.59 -13.21 7.40
C GLY A 123 44.33 -12.65 8.02
N GLY A 124 44.12 -11.35 7.90
CA GLY A 124 42.90 -10.67 8.41
C GLY A 124 41.72 -10.67 7.46
N ALA A 125 41.86 -11.21 6.26
CA ALA A 125 40.79 -11.30 5.26
C ALA A 125 39.64 -12.18 5.75
N SER A 126 38.55 -11.58 6.18
CA SER A 126 37.34 -12.28 6.62
C SER A 126 36.09 -11.53 6.14
N ASN A 127 35.23 -12.20 5.38
CA ASN A 127 34.00 -11.63 4.87
C ASN A 127 32.95 -11.22 5.96
N LYS A 128 33.30 -11.38 7.23
CA LYS A 128 32.48 -10.99 8.38
C LYS A 128 33.00 -9.75 9.11
N THR A 129 34.16 -9.23 8.72
CA THR A 129 34.78 -8.07 9.37
C THR A 129 34.49 -6.82 8.53
N ALA A 130 34.00 -5.74 9.16
CA ALA A 130 33.86 -4.45 8.50
C ALA A 130 35.21 -3.90 8.06
N LYS A 131 35.28 -3.23 6.91
CA LYS A 131 36.52 -2.64 6.38
C LYS A 131 37.15 -1.65 7.35
N SER A 132 36.37 -0.81 8.02
CA SER A 132 36.83 0.14 9.03
C SER A 132 37.55 -0.59 10.19
N ALA A 133 36.88 -1.58 10.79
CA ALA A 133 37.44 -2.37 11.89
C ALA A 133 38.65 -3.22 11.46
N PHE A 134 38.73 -3.56 10.20
CA PHE A 134 39.91 -4.22 9.65
C PHE A 134 41.11 -3.27 9.54
N LEU A 135 40.89 -2.06 9.03
CA LEU A 135 41.93 -1.02 8.94
C LEU A 135 42.36 -0.55 10.33
N ASP A 136 41.45 -0.44 11.31
CA ASP A 136 41.78 -0.14 12.70
C ASP A 136 42.79 -1.17 13.25
N LYS A 137 42.56 -2.47 13.04
CA LYS A 137 43.48 -3.52 13.45
C LYS A 137 44.84 -3.45 12.76
N LEU A 138 44.89 -3.03 11.49
CA LEU A 138 46.11 -2.86 10.75
C LEU A 138 46.91 -1.65 11.27
N SER A 139 46.19 -0.55 11.57
CA SER A 139 46.76 0.65 12.17
C SER A 139 47.33 0.35 13.57
N ASP A 140 46.54 -0.29 14.46
CA ASP A 140 46.93 -0.71 15.78
C ASP A 140 48.16 -1.64 15.74
N TYR A 141 48.20 -2.58 14.78
CA TYR A 141 49.36 -3.47 14.59
C TYR A 141 50.61 -2.69 14.17
N ALA A 142 50.48 -1.76 13.23
CA ALA A 142 51.58 -0.93 12.78
C ALA A 142 52.16 -0.07 13.90
N GLU A 143 51.29 0.54 14.73
CA GLU A 143 51.72 1.30 15.93
C GLU A 143 52.45 0.43 16.94
N GLN A 144 52.01 -0.80 17.20
CA GLN A 144 52.68 -1.73 18.10
C GLN A 144 54.06 -2.11 17.58
N GLN A 145 54.20 -2.36 16.27
CA GLN A 145 55.50 -2.67 15.65
C GLN A 145 56.44 -1.46 15.68
N GLN A 146 55.90 -0.26 15.42
CA GLN A 146 56.65 1.00 15.52
C GLN A 146 57.32 1.15 16.89
N ALA A 147 56.61 0.83 17.98
CA ALA A 147 57.12 0.98 19.35
C ALA A 147 58.30 0.04 19.70
N THR A 148 58.45 -1.06 18.97
CA THR A 148 59.43 -2.13 19.27
C THR A 148 60.51 -2.26 18.23
N ALA A 149 60.39 -1.61 17.08
CA ALA A 149 61.31 -1.71 15.95
C ALA A 149 62.60 -0.88 16.11
N SER A 150 63.61 -1.16 15.27
CA SER A 150 64.74 -0.25 15.11
C SER A 150 64.31 1.08 14.48
N GLN A 151 65.13 2.16 14.66
CA GLN A 151 64.75 3.50 14.20
C GLN A 151 64.30 3.50 12.71
N ASP A 152 65.11 2.92 11.82
CA ASP A 152 64.82 2.88 10.38
C ASP A 152 63.52 2.09 10.08
N ALA A 153 63.21 1.03 10.81
CA ALA A 153 61.97 0.27 10.64
C ALA A 153 60.79 0.99 11.31
N ALA A 154 60.99 1.68 12.41
CA ALA A 154 59.98 2.48 13.09
C ALA A 154 59.46 3.62 12.21
N ASP A 155 60.34 4.26 11.45
CA ASP A 155 59.93 5.31 10.49
C ASP A 155 59.06 4.75 9.38
N VAL A 156 59.33 3.53 8.89
CA VAL A 156 58.43 2.87 7.91
C VAL A 156 57.08 2.48 8.51
N TRP A 157 57.07 1.94 9.74
CA TRP A 157 55.82 1.60 10.41
C TRP A 157 54.93 2.82 10.67
N TYR A 158 55.55 3.97 10.98
CA TYR A 158 54.84 5.25 11.09
C TYR A 158 54.14 5.62 9.78
N GLU A 159 54.85 5.55 8.66
CA GLU A 159 54.28 5.82 7.34
C GLU A 159 53.18 4.83 6.96
N LEU A 160 53.25 3.57 7.39
CA LEU A 160 52.20 2.58 7.16
C LEU A 160 50.96 2.83 8.05
N THR A 161 51.15 3.29 9.29
CA THR A 161 50.04 3.72 10.15
C THR A 161 49.27 4.85 9.46
N ASP A 162 49.97 5.88 8.99
CA ASP A 162 49.37 6.99 8.26
C ASP A 162 48.67 6.52 6.98
N PHE A 163 49.26 5.58 6.24
CA PHE A 163 48.63 4.96 5.07
C PHE A 163 47.29 4.26 5.43
N PHE A 164 47.25 3.46 6.49
CA PHE A 164 46.00 2.77 6.88
C PHE A 164 44.94 3.75 7.37
N GLU A 165 45.32 4.81 8.07
CA GLU A 165 44.37 5.88 8.45
C GLU A 165 43.85 6.64 7.23
N LEU A 166 44.68 6.92 6.22
CA LEU A 166 44.25 7.50 4.96
C LEU A 166 43.27 6.59 4.20
N GLU A 167 43.55 5.27 4.15
CA GLU A 167 42.63 4.29 3.55
C GLU A 167 41.27 4.26 4.27
N LYS A 168 41.27 4.37 5.60
CA LYS A 168 40.05 4.46 6.41
C LYS A 168 39.28 5.75 6.12
N GLU A 169 39.99 6.86 5.98
CA GLU A 169 39.36 8.14 5.61
C GLU A 169 38.70 8.10 4.21
N GLN A 170 39.26 7.31 3.26
CA GLN A 170 38.68 7.09 1.94
C GLN A 170 37.38 6.25 1.97
N LEU A 171 37.15 5.48 3.04
CA LEU A 171 35.89 4.79 3.24
C LEU A 171 34.74 5.76 3.54
N LYS A 172 35.03 6.94 4.07
CA LYS A 172 34.03 7.98 4.41
C LYS A 172 33.52 8.65 3.15
N LEU A 173 32.50 8.05 2.52
CA LEU A 173 31.99 8.46 1.20
C LEU A 173 31.58 9.93 1.18
N PHE A 174 30.84 10.39 2.18
CA PHE A 174 30.32 11.77 2.24
C PHE A 174 31.33 12.79 2.79
N LYS A 175 32.58 12.39 2.89
CA LYS A 175 33.73 13.29 3.04
C LYS A 175 34.39 13.62 1.69
N GLN A 176 34.04 12.88 0.63
CA GLN A 176 34.60 13.08 -0.70
C GLN A 176 33.91 14.25 -1.42
N PRO A 177 34.67 15.22 -1.99
CA PRO A 177 34.08 16.36 -2.69
C PRO A 177 33.15 15.96 -3.84
N GLU A 178 33.45 14.87 -4.54
CA GLU A 178 32.64 14.36 -5.65
C GLU A 178 31.23 13.94 -5.20
N ALA A 179 31.14 13.25 -4.04
CA ALA A 179 29.86 12.85 -3.46
C ALA A 179 29.02 14.07 -3.07
N LEU A 180 29.66 15.07 -2.44
CA LEU A 180 28.98 16.29 -2.01
C LEU A 180 28.55 17.17 -3.20
N ARG A 181 29.35 17.23 -4.28
CA ARG A 181 28.94 17.91 -5.53
C ARG A 181 27.78 17.21 -6.19
N TYR A 182 27.75 15.89 -6.15
CA TYR A 182 26.62 15.12 -6.67
C TYR A 182 25.33 15.41 -5.88
N ILE A 183 25.42 15.44 -4.53
CA ILE A 183 24.29 15.85 -3.67
C ILE A 183 23.82 17.26 -4.04
N ALA A 184 24.72 18.22 -4.13
CA ALA A 184 24.37 19.61 -4.46
C ALA A 184 23.69 19.71 -5.83
N GLY A 185 24.18 18.98 -6.84
CA GLY A 185 23.55 18.93 -8.17
C GLY A 185 22.15 18.29 -8.16
N LEU A 186 21.95 17.25 -7.35
CA LEU A 186 20.63 16.64 -7.14
C LEU A 186 19.67 17.61 -6.46
N GLU A 187 20.12 18.34 -5.46
CA GLU A 187 19.32 19.37 -4.75
C GLU A 187 18.87 20.47 -5.72
N ASP A 188 19.80 21.02 -6.50
CA ASP A 188 19.50 22.04 -7.52
C ASP A 188 18.49 21.54 -8.57
N TYR A 189 18.66 20.29 -9.01
CA TYR A 189 17.73 19.64 -9.95
C TYR A 189 16.33 19.52 -9.36
N LEU A 190 16.21 19.01 -8.12
CA LEU A 190 14.92 18.81 -7.45
C LEU A 190 14.19 20.13 -7.17
N GLU A 191 14.90 21.17 -6.72
CA GLU A 191 14.34 22.52 -6.54
C GLU A 191 13.86 23.10 -7.89
N GLY A 192 14.60 22.84 -8.98
CA GLY A 192 14.23 23.22 -10.34
C GLY A 192 12.93 22.59 -10.84
N THR A 193 12.48 21.46 -10.28
CA THR A 193 11.18 20.84 -10.62
C THR A 193 9.97 21.66 -10.19
N GLY A 194 10.14 22.57 -9.23
CA GLY A 194 9.07 23.36 -8.61
C GLY A 194 8.19 22.58 -7.63
N LEU A 195 8.38 21.28 -7.48
CA LEU A 195 7.68 20.42 -6.50
C LEU A 195 8.33 20.50 -5.11
N VAL A 196 9.66 20.58 -5.09
CA VAL A 196 10.47 20.80 -3.90
C VAL A 196 10.66 22.31 -3.77
N GLY A 197 10.30 22.86 -2.63
CA GLY A 197 10.48 24.28 -2.38
C GLY A 197 11.84 24.62 -1.80
N LYS A 198 12.43 23.68 -1.04
CA LYS A 198 13.79 23.74 -0.52
C LYS A 198 14.29 22.35 -0.17
N SER A 199 15.59 22.16 -0.37
CA SER A 199 16.35 21.04 0.15
C SER A 199 17.39 21.49 1.18
N ASN A 200 17.83 20.59 2.02
CA ASN A 200 18.95 20.82 2.95
C ASN A 200 19.72 19.52 3.13
N SER A 201 21.02 19.61 3.08
CA SER A 201 21.91 18.46 3.23
C SER A 201 23.23 18.80 3.90
N VAL A 202 24.08 17.80 4.10
CA VAL A 202 25.47 18.02 4.55
C VAL A 202 26.26 18.86 3.54
N ALA A 203 25.90 18.82 2.25
CA ALA A 203 26.55 19.64 1.22
C ALA A 203 26.35 21.15 1.48
N ASP A 204 25.17 21.55 1.94
CA ASP A 204 24.89 22.96 2.28
C ASP A 204 25.68 23.42 3.51
N ILE A 205 25.82 22.54 4.50
CA ILE A 205 26.65 22.81 5.67
C ILE A 205 28.09 23.06 5.23
N VAL A 206 28.64 22.17 4.41
CA VAL A 206 30.02 22.29 3.91
C VAL A 206 30.19 23.56 3.07
N LYS A 207 29.27 23.84 2.12
CA LYS A 207 29.29 25.08 1.32
C LYS A 207 29.32 26.34 2.19
N LYS A 208 28.43 26.37 3.20
CA LYS A 208 28.32 27.55 4.07
C LYS A 208 29.53 27.74 4.96
N VAL A 209 29.99 26.67 5.61
CA VAL A 209 31.17 26.75 6.48
C VAL A 209 32.42 27.10 5.69
N TYR A 210 32.61 26.51 4.50
CA TYR A 210 33.74 26.84 3.63
C TYR A 210 33.74 28.31 3.22
N GLN A 211 32.58 28.85 2.84
CA GLN A 211 32.42 30.26 2.55
C GLN A 211 32.91 31.14 3.69
N GLU A 212 32.46 30.87 4.92
CA GLU A 212 32.84 31.65 6.10
C GLU A 212 34.31 31.49 6.50
N LEU A 213 34.89 30.30 6.27
CA LEU A 213 36.32 30.04 6.56
C LEU A 213 37.26 30.80 5.62
N ILE A 214 36.86 31.05 4.36
CA ILE A 214 37.72 31.75 3.41
C ILE A 214 37.63 33.29 3.58
N ASP A 215 36.49 33.85 3.24
CA ASP A 215 36.32 35.31 3.27
C ASP A 215 34.86 35.78 3.37
N GLY A 216 33.91 34.86 3.54
CA GLY A 216 32.46 35.15 3.65
C GLY A 216 31.80 35.58 2.35
N LYS A 217 32.51 35.63 1.21
CA LYS A 217 31.93 36.07 -0.06
C LYS A 217 31.09 35.00 -0.74
N PRO A 218 30.03 35.38 -1.49
CA PRO A 218 29.14 34.44 -2.18
C PRO A 218 29.84 33.51 -3.17
N GLU A 219 30.94 33.91 -3.79
CA GLU A 219 31.74 33.11 -4.74
C GLU A 219 32.36 31.89 -4.08
N ASN A 220 32.56 31.90 -2.77
CA ASN A 220 33.09 30.79 -1.98
C ASN A 220 31.99 29.88 -1.40
N TYR A 221 30.71 30.12 -1.70
CA TYR A 221 29.61 29.22 -1.38
C TYR A 221 29.61 28.02 -2.35
N ARG A 222 30.57 27.12 -2.16
CA ARG A 222 30.80 25.94 -3.02
C ARG A 222 31.42 24.80 -2.23
N ILE A 223 31.36 23.59 -2.78
CA ILE A 223 32.09 22.45 -2.21
C ILE A 223 33.59 22.64 -2.47
N PRO A 224 34.45 22.49 -1.43
CA PRO A 224 35.91 22.52 -1.59
C PRO A 224 36.42 21.45 -2.55
N ASP A 225 37.62 21.65 -3.07
CA ASP A 225 38.21 20.73 -4.05
C ASP A 225 38.96 19.53 -3.42
N SER A 226 39.27 19.60 -2.11
CA SER A 226 39.98 18.53 -1.38
C SER A 226 39.14 17.98 -0.22
N SER A 227 39.28 16.68 0.03
CA SER A 227 38.67 16.00 1.19
C SER A 227 39.15 16.55 2.53
N ALA A 228 40.40 17.07 2.57
CA ALA A 228 40.94 17.74 3.75
C ALA A 228 40.18 19.05 4.08
N ALA A 229 39.84 19.85 3.07
CA ALA A 229 39.09 21.07 3.27
C ALA A 229 37.62 20.77 3.63
N VAL A 230 37.03 19.69 3.10
CA VAL A 230 35.71 19.19 3.56
C VAL A 230 35.79 18.79 5.03
N ALA A 231 36.82 17.98 5.41
CA ALA A 231 36.99 17.60 6.80
C ALA A 231 37.12 18.79 7.76
N GLN A 232 37.91 19.79 7.36
CA GLN A 232 38.08 21.02 8.14
C GLN A 232 36.76 21.77 8.30
N SER A 233 35.93 21.82 7.26
CA SER A 233 34.59 22.44 7.32
C SER A 233 33.67 21.69 8.28
N LEU A 234 33.67 20.35 8.26
CA LEU A 234 32.88 19.53 9.18
C LEU A 234 33.35 19.68 10.64
N LEU A 235 34.67 19.67 10.89
CA LEU A 235 35.25 19.92 12.21
C LEU A 235 34.88 21.30 12.75
N GLN A 236 34.93 22.31 11.90
CA GLN A 236 34.54 23.67 12.29
C GLN A 236 33.07 23.76 12.68
N PHE A 237 32.18 23.05 11.93
CA PHE A 237 30.77 22.96 12.29
C PHE A 237 30.56 22.25 13.63
N GLN A 238 31.27 21.15 13.88
CA GLN A 238 31.24 20.43 15.16
C GLN A 238 31.76 21.28 16.34
N SER A 239 32.59 22.27 16.06
CA SER A 239 33.07 23.23 17.06
C SER A 239 32.13 24.43 17.25
N SER A 240 30.98 24.46 16.56
CA SER A 240 29.97 25.51 16.70
C SER A 240 29.13 25.32 17.96
N HIS A 241 28.18 26.21 18.18
CA HIS A 241 27.24 26.16 19.32
C HIS A 241 26.15 25.07 19.15
N THR A 242 25.95 24.48 17.96
CA THR A 242 25.01 23.40 17.68
C THR A 242 25.67 22.23 16.93
N PRO A 243 26.67 21.57 17.54
CA PRO A 243 27.42 20.51 16.87
C PRO A 243 26.54 19.30 16.48
N ASP A 244 25.53 19.01 17.27
CA ASP A 244 24.64 17.86 17.09
C ASP A 244 23.75 17.97 15.84
N ASP A 245 23.55 19.19 15.32
CA ASP A 245 22.75 19.40 14.09
C ASP A 245 23.37 18.72 12.87
N LEU A 246 24.68 18.48 12.86
CA LEU A 246 25.37 17.74 11.79
C LEU A 246 24.81 16.31 11.63
N TRP A 247 24.50 15.66 12.75
CA TRP A 247 24.05 14.27 12.78
C TRP A 247 22.62 14.07 12.29
N HIS A 248 21.90 15.13 11.99
CA HIS A 248 20.65 15.08 11.26
C HIS A 248 20.85 14.84 9.76
N PHE A 249 22.02 15.19 9.22
CA PHE A 249 22.33 15.14 7.79
C PHE A 249 23.33 14.06 7.40
N VAL A 250 24.11 13.56 8.35
CA VAL A 250 25.13 12.54 8.06
C VAL A 250 25.39 11.67 9.29
N THR A 251 25.75 10.41 9.07
CA THR A 251 26.18 9.50 10.14
C THR A 251 27.60 9.82 10.63
N ASN A 252 27.96 9.38 11.84
CA ASN A 252 29.29 9.59 12.41
C ASN A 252 30.42 9.02 11.54
N ASP A 253 30.14 7.90 10.86
CA ASP A 253 31.08 7.23 9.95
C ASP A 253 31.09 7.85 8.54
N LEU A 254 30.24 8.87 8.30
CA LEU A 254 30.10 9.54 7.01
C LEU A 254 29.81 8.58 5.83
N ASP A 255 29.19 7.44 6.11
CA ASP A 255 28.78 6.41 5.14
C ASP A 255 27.34 6.60 4.63
N LYS A 256 26.52 7.38 5.36
CA LYS A 256 25.16 7.73 4.98
C LYS A 256 24.92 9.23 5.13
N ALA A 257 24.21 9.79 4.15
CA ALA A 257 23.76 11.17 4.17
C ALA A 257 22.24 11.25 4.01
N ASN A 258 21.63 12.25 4.62
CA ASN A 258 20.21 12.49 4.59
C ASN A 258 19.94 13.86 3.95
N ILE A 259 19.16 13.88 2.89
CA ILE A 259 18.68 15.11 2.27
C ILE A 259 17.25 15.36 2.75
N TRP A 260 17.04 16.49 3.40
CA TRP A 260 15.73 16.95 3.82
C TRP A 260 15.06 17.70 2.69
N LEU A 261 13.94 17.17 2.21
CA LEU A 261 13.18 17.78 1.12
C LEU A 261 11.88 18.39 1.68
N GLN A 262 11.71 19.67 1.47
CA GLN A 262 10.48 20.40 1.81
C GLN A 262 9.62 20.52 0.55
N LEU A 263 8.47 19.81 0.57
CA LEU A 263 7.53 19.78 -0.54
C LEU A 263 6.42 20.82 -0.33
N LYS A 264 5.99 21.43 -1.43
CA LYS A 264 4.89 22.41 -1.45
C LYS A 264 3.50 21.77 -1.40
N SER A 265 3.42 20.45 -1.51
CA SER A 265 2.16 19.71 -1.53
C SER A 265 2.30 18.39 -0.75
N GLY A 266 1.27 18.09 0.06
CA GLY A 266 1.14 16.79 0.73
C GLY A 266 0.42 15.74 -0.11
N ASP A 267 0.16 16.01 -1.39
CA ASP A 267 -0.49 15.06 -2.29
C ASP A 267 0.48 13.95 -2.69
N ASN A 268 0.03 12.71 -2.55
CA ASN A 268 0.85 11.54 -2.85
C ASN A 268 1.36 11.53 -4.30
N LYS A 269 0.58 12.08 -5.24
CA LYS A 269 0.99 12.23 -6.66
C LYS A 269 2.20 13.13 -6.85
N ASP A 270 2.30 14.20 -6.08
CA ASP A 270 3.42 15.14 -6.20
C ASP A 270 4.67 14.52 -5.59
N MET A 271 4.52 13.81 -4.47
CA MET A 271 5.63 13.03 -3.92
C MET A 271 6.07 11.89 -4.88
N GLU A 272 5.14 11.22 -5.58
CA GLU A 272 5.49 10.21 -6.60
C GLU A 272 6.29 10.83 -7.76
N LYS A 273 5.98 12.07 -8.17
CA LYS A 273 6.77 12.79 -9.17
C LYS A 273 8.18 13.12 -8.66
N VAL A 274 8.31 13.48 -7.36
CA VAL A 274 9.62 13.72 -6.76
C VAL A 274 10.44 12.44 -6.71
N VAL A 275 9.83 11.31 -6.33
CA VAL A 275 10.51 9.99 -6.40
C VAL A 275 10.96 9.69 -7.83
N ALA A 276 10.09 9.86 -8.81
CA ALA A 276 10.43 9.64 -10.23
C ALA A 276 11.54 10.60 -10.72
N ALA A 277 11.55 11.85 -10.25
CA ALA A 277 12.59 12.82 -10.59
C ALA A 277 13.96 12.40 -10.03
N VAL A 278 14.02 11.86 -8.81
CA VAL A 278 15.27 11.31 -8.25
C VAL A 278 15.76 10.13 -9.08
N GLU A 279 14.88 9.17 -9.41
CA GLU A 279 15.25 8.04 -10.28
C GLU A 279 15.79 8.52 -11.63
N GLN A 280 15.08 9.48 -12.25
CA GLN A 280 15.50 10.06 -13.51
C GLN A 280 16.87 10.74 -13.41
N TYR A 281 17.15 11.45 -12.30
CA TYR A 281 18.45 12.08 -12.10
C TYR A 281 19.57 11.04 -11.98
N PHE A 282 19.36 9.96 -11.24
CA PHE A 282 20.33 8.88 -11.11
C PHE A 282 20.58 8.14 -12.43
N GLU A 283 19.58 8.03 -13.30
CA GLU A 283 19.72 7.44 -14.63
C GLU A 283 20.47 8.37 -15.61
N THR A 284 20.13 9.67 -15.61
CA THR A 284 20.71 10.64 -16.57
C THR A 284 22.07 11.17 -16.14
N THR A 285 22.31 11.23 -14.82
CA THR A 285 23.53 11.71 -14.21
C THR A 285 24.01 10.65 -13.20
N PRO A 286 24.66 9.57 -13.67
CA PRO A 286 25.14 8.53 -12.77
C PRO A 286 26.08 9.09 -11.72
N PRO A 287 25.96 8.64 -10.44
CA PRO A 287 26.84 9.13 -9.39
C PRO A 287 28.29 8.74 -9.68
N PRO A 288 29.26 9.64 -9.43
CA PRO A 288 30.68 9.39 -9.66
C PRO A 288 31.26 8.32 -8.72
N LEU A 289 30.57 8.08 -7.62
CA LEU A 289 30.87 7.06 -6.61
C LEU A 289 29.65 6.17 -6.42
N PRO A 290 29.78 4.93 -5.96
CA PRO A 290 28.66 4.00 -5.80
C PRO A 290 27.73 4.44 -4.66
N ILE A 291 26.77 5.30 -4.99
CA ILE A 291 25.75 5.82 -4.08
C ILE A 291 24.45 5.07 -4.33
N GLN A 292 23.87 4.52 -3.28
CA GLN A 292 22.51 3.98 -3.24
C GLN A 292 21.59 4.99 -2.57
N HIS A 293 20.30 4.97 -2.91
CA HIS A 293 19.33 5.85 -2.29
C HIS A 293 18.11 5.08 -1.80
N ASP A 294 17.52 5.59 -0.72
CA ASP A 294 16.28 5.10 -0.11
C ASP A 294 15.47 6.27 0.42
N TRP A 295 14.19 6.03 0.65
CA TRP A 295 13.26 7.07 1.07
C TRP A 295 12.74 6.84 2.49
N ALA A 296 12.55 7.93 3.24
CA ALA A 296 11.94 7.94 4.56
C ALA A 296 11.04 9.17 4.75
N GLY A 297 10.37 9.24 5.89
CA GLY A 297 9.51 10.36 6.26
C GLY A 297 8.01 10.12 6.00
N LEU A 298 7.18 10.91 6.67
CA LEU A 298 5.73 10.73 6.66
C LEU A 298 5.11 10.88 5.27
N THR A 299 5.62 11.81 4.45
CA THR A 299 5.12 12.03 3.09
C THR A 299 5.37 10.82 2.20
N TYR A 300 6.54 10.17 2.33
CA TYR A 300 6.84 8.94 1.58
C TYR A 300 6.08 7.71 2.12
N ILE A 301 5.96 7.58 3.45
CA ILE A 301 5.19 6.50 4.08
C ILE A 301 3.75 6.50 3.57
N ASN A 302 3.15 7.68 3.34
CA ASN A 302 1.80 7.80 2.80
C ASN A 302 1.67 7.15 1.41
N ILE A 303 2.67 7.28 0.53
CA ILE A 303 2.66 6.59 -0.77
C ILE A 303 2.69 5.07 -0.60
N VAL A 304 3.61 4.56 0.21
CA VAL A 304 3.77 3.12 0.45
C VAL A 304 2.50 2.55 1.08
N TRP A 305 1.97 3.26 2.08
CA TRP A 305 0.72 2.91 2.75
C TRP A 305 -0.46 2.90 1.78
N GLN A 306 -0.61 3.95 0.98
CA GLN A 306 -1.67 4.06 -0.03
C GLN A 306 -1.62 2.90 -1.05
N LYS A 307 -0.44 2.59 -1.60
CA LYS A 307 -0.28 1.45 -2.53
C LYS A 307 -0.69 0.12 -1.90
N LYS A 308 -0.23 -0.13 -0.66
CA LYS A 308 -0.59 -1.35 0.08
C LYS A 308 -2.08 -1.39 0.46
N MET A 309 -2.66 -0.25 0.86
CA MET A 309 -4.06 -0.11 1.20
C MET A 309 -4.95 -0.41 -0.01
N VAL A 310 -4.73 0.25 -1.13
CA VAL A 310 -5.54 0.08 -2.35
C VAL A 310 -5.49 -1.37 -2.83
N TRP A 311 -4.30 -1.96 -2.87
CA TRP A 311 -4.15 -3.37 -3.26
C TRP A 311 -4.82 -4.33 -2.29
N GLY A 312 -4.65 -4.11 -0.98
CA GLY A 312 -5.31 -4.91 0.06
C GLY A 312 -6.84 -4.78 0.02
N MET A 313 -7.38 -3.58 -0.20
CA MET A 313 -8.81 -3.35 -0.36
C MET A 313 -9.37 -4.01 -1.60
N LEU A 314 -8.66 -3.98 -2.74
CA LEU A 314 -9.06 -4.67 -3.96
C LEU A 314 -9.10 -6.19 -3.76
N GLN A 315 -8.08 -6.77 -3.13
CA GLN A 315 -8.05 -8.19 -2.80
C GLN A 315 -9.19 -8.57 -1.85
N SER A 316 -9.45 -7.75 -0.83
CA SER A 316 -10.56 -7.96 0.12
C SER A 316 -11.92 -7.88 -0.58
N LEU A 317 -12.13 -6.91 -1.47
CA LEU A 317 -13.35 -6.77 -2.26
C LEU A 317 -13.58 -8.00 -3.14
N MET A 318 -12.55 -8.45 -3.88
CA MET A 318 -12.65 -9.63 -4.75
C MET A 318 -12.91 -10.90 -3.95
N GLY A 319 -12.19 -11.09 -2.84
CA GLY A 319 -12.40 -12.23 -1.93
C GLY A 319 -13.82 -12.26 -1.37
N SER A 320 -14.30 -11.14 -0.86
CA SER A 320 -15.67 -11.00 -0.33
C SER A 320 -16.71 -11.20 -1.41
N PHE A 321 -16.49 -10.69 -2.62
CA PHE A 321 -17.38 -10.88 -3.76
C PHE A 321 -17.54 -12.37 -4.14
N ILE A 322 -16.43 -13.10 -4.16
CA ILE A 322 -16.43 -14.55 -4.43
C ILE A 322 -17.18 -15.30 -3.32
N ILE A 323 -16.92 -14.98 -2.05
CA ILE A 323 -17.59 -15.61 -0.91
C ILE A 323 -19.10 -15.38 -0.96
N VAL A 324 -19.53 -14.12 -1.19
CA VAL A 324 -20.95 -13.79 -1.31
C VAL A 324 -21.58 -14.51 -2.50
N PHE A 325 -20.91 -14.56 -3.65
CA PHE A 325 -21.38 -15.31 -4.81
C PHE A 325 -21.59 -16.80 -4.49
N ILE A 326 -20.63 -17.43 -3.83
CA ILE A 326 -20.73 -18.85 -3.44
C ILE A 326 -21.89 -19.03 -2.46
N MET A 327 -22.04 -18.16 -1.46
CA MET A 327 -23.18 -18.18 -0.53
C MET A 327 -24.51 -18.09 -1.27
N MET A 328 -24.64 -17.18 -2.24
CA MET A 328 -25.85 -17.01 -3.03
C MET A 328 -26.13 -18.24 -3.90
N ALA A 329 -25.11 -18.80 -4.56
CA ALA A 329 -25.25 -20.00 -5.37
C ALA A 329 -25.76 -21.18 -4.53
N ILE A 330 -25.31 -21.30 -3.29
CA ILE A 330 -25.73 -22.32 -2.33
C ILE A 330 -27.16 -22.06 -1.86
N MET A 331 -27.45 -20.85 -1.40
CA MET A 331 -28.78 -20.49 -0.87
C MET A 331 -29.89 -20.71 -1.92
N PHE A 332 -29.63 -20.32 -3.15
CA PHE A 332 -30.55 -20.55 -4.26
C PHE A 332 -30.45 -21.96 -4.88
N ARG A 333 -29.45 -22.77 -4.46
CA ARG A 333 -29.12 -24.09 -5.04
C ARG A 333 -28.93 -24.04 -6.56
N SER A 334 -28.40 -22.97 -7.07
CA SER A 334 -28.19 -22.74 -8.50
C SER A 334 -27.17 -21.64 -8.72
N VAL A 335 -26.13 -21.95 -9.49
CA VAL A 335 -25.11 -20.98 -9.91
C VAL A 335 -25.75 -19.81 -10.69
N LEU A 336 -26.74 -20.11 -11.55
CA LEU A 336 -27.40 -19.12 -12.37
C LEU A 336 -28.19 -18.11 -11.54
N TRP A 337 -28.92 -18.56 -10.52
CA TRP A 337 -29.62 -17.68 -9.59
C TRP A 337 -28.67 -16.89 -8.72
N GLY A 338 -27.55 -17.49 -8.30
CA GLY A 338 -26.47 -16.80 -7.61
C GLY A 338 -25.91 -15.66 -8.45
N LEU A 339 -25.62 -15.90 -9.73
CA LEU A 339 -25.15 -14.87 -10.67
C LEU A 339 -26.16 -13.73 -10.82
N VAL A 340 -27.45 -14.05 -11.02
CA VAL A 340 -28.51 -13.04 -11.13
C VAL A 340 -28.61 -12.18 -9.86
N CYS A 341 -28.44 -12.80 -8.69
CA CYS A 341 -28.43 -12.08 -7.41
C CYS A 341 -27.29 -11.07 -7.30
N MET A 342 -26.12 -11.37 -7.89
CA MET A 342 -24.96 -10.48 -7.86
C MET A 342 -25.04 -9.30 -8.83
N VAL A 343 -25.93 -9.34 -9.84
CA VAL A 343 -26.03 -8.29 -10.88
C VAL A 343 -26.32 -6.89 -10.28
N PRO A 344 -27.32 -6.68 -9.41
CA PRO A 344 -27.57 -5.36 -8.84
C PRO A 344 -26.38 -4.81 -8.07
N LEU A 345 -25.71 -5.66 -7.29
CA LEU A 345 -24.51 -5.30 -6.53
C LEU A 345 -23.38 -4.86 -7.45
N SER A 346 -23.10 -5.67 -8.50
CA SER A 346 -22.05 -5.35 -9.48
C SER A 346 -22.29 -4.02 -10.18
N ILE A 347 -23.52 -3.76 -10.62
CA ILE A 347 -23.90 -2.51 -11.27
C ILE A 347 -23.74 -1.34 -10.29
N THR A 348 -24.20 -1.50 -9.05
CA THR A 348 -24.10 -0.45 -8.02
C THR A 348 -22.64 -0.08 -7.76
N ILE A 349 -21.75 -1.06 -7.57
CA ILE A 349 -20.32 -0.82 -7.36
C ILE A 349 -19.72 -0.10 -8.57
N LEU A 350 -19.95 -0.60 -9.80
CA LEU A 350 -19.42 0.01 -11.01
C LEU A 350 -19.87 1.46 -11.18
N VAL A 351 -21.17 1.75 -10.97
CA VAL A 351 -21.72 3.10 -11.12
C VAL A 351 -21.17 4.06 -10.08
N ILE A 352 -21.04 3.64 -8.82
CA ILE A 352 -20.52 4.50 -7.75
C ILE A 352 -19.04 4.81 -8.00
N TYR A 353 -18.22 3.82 -8.32
CA TYR A 353 -16.80 4.07 -8.62
C TYR A 353 -16.61 4.84 -9.93
N GLY A 354 -17.44 4.57 -10.93
CA GLY A 354 -17.45 5.36 -12.16
C GLY A 354 -17.82 6.83 -11.90
N LEU A 355 -18.79 7.07 -11.05
CA LEU A 355 -19.18 8.43 -10.65
C LEU A 355 -18.06 9.16 -9.92
N ILE A 356 -17.34 8.49 -9.01
CA ILE A 356 -16.18 9.05 -8.32
C ILE A 356 -15.15 9.57 -9.32
N GLY A 357 -14.80 8.77 -10.33
CA GLY A 357 -13.85 9.20 -11.36
C GLY A 357 -14.39 10.33 -12.22
N LEU A 358 -15.66 10.29 -12.65
CA LEU A 358 -16.27 11.33 -13.49
C LEU A 358 -16.39 12.69 -12.80
N ILE A 359 -16.65 12.72 -11.50
CA ILE A 359 -16.72 13.98 -10.72
C ILE A 359 -15.34 14.47 -10.25
N GLY A 360 -14.25 13.71 -10.52
CA GLY A 360 -12.89 14.05 -10.10
C GLY A 360 -12.65 14.01 -8.60
N LYS A 361 -13.45 13.23 -7.85
CA LYS A 361 -13.22 13.00 -6.42
C LYS A 361 -12.06 12.03 -6.26
N ASP A 362 -11.07 12.41 -5.43
CA ASP A 362 -9.97 11.52 -5.08
C ASP A 362 -10.48 10.23 -4.41
N TYR A 363 -9.88 9.10 -4.78
CA TYR A 363 -10.06 7.83 -4.09
C TYR A 363 -9.17 7.84 -2.84
N ASP A 364 -9.78 8.22 -1.74
CA ASP A 364 -9.18 8.32 -0.42
C ASP A 364 -9.55 7.14 0.48
N MET A 365 -8.98 7.07 1.69
CA MET A 365 -9.27 6.00 2.65
C MET A 365 -10.77 5.83 2.94
N PRO A 366 -11.57 6.87 3.20
CA PRO A 366 -13.02 6.75 3.39
C PRO A 366 -13.71 6.04 2.24
N VAL A 367 -13.38 6.36 1.00
CA VAL A 367 -13.95 5.73 -0.20
C VAL A 367 -13.52 4.27 -0.32
N ALA A 368 -12.26 3.96 -0.01
CA ALA A 368 -11.72 2.61 -0.06
C ALA A 368 -12.45 1.64 0.89
N VAL A 369 -12.71 2.07 2.12
CA VAL A 369 -13.42 1.27 3.13
C VAL A 369 -14.87 1.00 2.73
N LEU A 370 -15.53 1.94 2.05
CA LEU A 370 -16.92 1.80 1.60
C LEU A 370 -17.14 0.61 0.68
N SER A 371 -16.14 0.20 -0.10
CA SER A 371 -16.25 -0.93 -1.03
C SER A 371 -16.64 -2.24 -0.34
N ALA A 372 -15.99 -2.54 0.77
CA ALA A 372 -16.23 -3.75 1.53
C ALA A 372 -17.57 -3.69 2.32
N LEU A 373 -17.90 -2.52 2.90
CA LEU A 373 -19.15 -2.33 3.64
C LEU A 373 -20.38 -2.44 2.73
N THR A 374 -20.32 -1.90 1.53
CA THR A 374 -21.40 -1.89 0.55
C THR A 374 -21.83 -3.30 0.16
N LEU A 375 -20.87 -4.21 0.08
CA LEU A 375 -21.07 -5.58 -0.40
C LEU A 375 -22.12 -6.34 0.45
N GLY A 376 -22.02 -6.21 1.78
CA GLY A 376 -22.95 -6.86 2.71
C GLY A 376 -24.35 -6.27 2.69
N MET A 377 -24.49 -4.94 2.60
CA MET A 377 -25.78 -4.26 2.71
C MET A 377 -26.57 -4.26 1.40
N ALA A 378 -25.90 -4.20 0.25
CA ALA A 378 -26.57 -4.08 -1.04
C ALA A 378 -27.14 -5.41 -1.56
N VAL A 379 -26.59 -6.56 -1.14
CA VAL A 379 -27.03 -7.88 -1.61
C VAL A 379 -28.38 -8.29 -1.02
N ASP A 380 -28.75 -7.83 0.16
CA ASP A 380 -29.98 -8.21 0.85
C ASP A 380 -31.24 -7.88 0.04
N PHE A 381 -31.27 -6.73 -0.64
CA PHE A 381 -32.40 -6.36 -1.47
C PHE A 381 -32.64 -7.33 -2.62
N ALA A 382 -31.55 -7.80 -3.25
CA ALA A 382 -31.61 -8.77 -4.33
C ALA A 382 -32.05 -10.15 -3.84
N ILE A 383 -31.57 -10.59 -2.67
CA ILE A 383 -31.99 -11.85 -2.05
C ILE A 383 -33.50 -11.86 -1.80
N HIS A 384 -33.98 -10.88 -1.08
CA HIS A 384 -35.41 -10.80 -0.75
C HIS A 384 -36.28 -10.69 -2.00
N PHE A 385 -35.87 -9.93 -3.01
CA PHE A 385 -36.58 -9.83 -4.26
C PHE A 385 -36.65 -11.18 -4.98
N LEU A 386 -35.50 -11.85 -5.15
CA LEU A 386 -35.44 -13.12 -5.92
C LEU A 386 -36.14 -14.28 -5.21
N GLU A 387 -36.06 -14.34 -3.88
CA GLU A 387 -36.78 -15.36 -3.09
C GLU A 387 -38.30 -15.22 -3.25
N ARG A 388 -38.83 -14.00 -3.12
CA ARG A 388 -40.24 -13.73 -3.35
C ARG A 388 -40.66 -13.97 -4.79
N ALA A 389 -39.83 -13.59 -5.77
CA ALA A 389 -40.06 -13.83 -7.19
C ALA A 389 -40.19 -15.33 -7.52
N ARG A 390 -39.32 -16.16 -6.94
CA ARG A 390 -39.39 -17.63 -7.10
C ARG A 390 -40.64 -18.23 -6.47
N GLY A 391 -40.98 -17.76 -5.27
CA GLY A 391 -42.21 -18.19 -4.57
C GLY A 391 -43.50 -17.86 -5.35
N SER A 392 -43.62 -16.62 -5.83
CA SER A 392 -44.76 -16.18 -6.62
C SER A 392 -44.85 -16.90 -7.98
N TYR A 393 -43.69 -17.14 -8.65
CA TYR A 393 -43.67 -17.91 -9.91
C TYR A 393 -44.12 -19.36 -9.71
N ALA A 394 -43.70 -19.99 -8.61
CA ALA A 394 -44.12 -21.38 -8.30
C ALA A 394 -45.64 -21.51 -8.12
N GLN A 395 -46.32 -20.46 -7.65
CA GLN A 395 -47.78 -20.43 -7.47
C GLN A 395 -48.52 -20.11 -8.77
N LYS A 396 -48.00 -19.18 -9.61
CA LYS A 396 -48.70 -18.61 -10.76
C LYS A 396 -48.31 -19.20 -12.11
N GLY A 397 -47.20 -19.92 -12.17
CA GLY A 397 -46.70 -20.62 -13.38
C GLY A 397 -46.19 -19.69 -14.50
N SER A 398 -46.23 -18.36 -14.33
CA SER A 398 -45.70 -17.40 -15.30
C SER A 398 -45.12 -16.16 -14.64
N TRP A 399 -44.02 -15.64 -15.18
CA TRP A 399 -43.41 -14.43 -14.67
C TRP A 399 -44.29 -13.17 -14.86
N LYS A 400 -45.01 -13.10 -15.97
CA LYS A 400 -45.94 -12.00 -16.25
C LYS A 400 -47.01 -11.84 -15.15
N ALA A 401 -47.56 -12.95 -14.66
CA ALA A 401 -48.54 -12.95 -13.58
C ALA A 401 -47.88 -12.66 -12.21
N SER A 402 -46.67 -13.14 -11.99
CA SER A 402 -45.92 -12.94 -10.75
C SER A 402 -45.41 -11.51 -10.62
N ALA A 403 -45.00 -10.88 -11.71
CA ALA A 403 -44.45 -9.52 -11.72
C ALA A 403 -45.43 -8.50 -11.12
N ALA A 404 -46.72 -8.61 -11.42
CA ALA A 404 -47.74 -7.70 -10.86
C ALA A 404 -47.78 -7.74 -9.32
N GLU A 405 -47.61 -8.91 -8.72
CA GLU A 405 -47.53 -9.09 -7.27
C GLU A 405 -46.24 -8.57 -6.68
N MET A 406 -45.11 -8.79 -7.37
CA MET A 406 -43.81 -8.33 -6.93
C MET A 406 -43.72 -6.81 -6.77
N PHE A 407 -44.41 -6.06 -7.62
CA PHE A 407 -44.52 -4.59 -7.50
C PHE A 407 -45.57 -4.10 -6.49
N GLY A 408 -46.27 -5.01 -5.81
CA GLY A 408 -47.14 -4.75 -4.68
C GLY A 408 -46.38 -4.64 -3.35
N GLU A 409 -46.65 -5.59 -2.46
CA GLU A 409 -46.04 -5.65 -1.10
C GLU A 409 -44.52 -5.83 -1.11
N PRO A 410 -43.93 -6.76 -1.89
CA PRO A 410 -42.50 -6.98 -1.84
C PRO A 410 -41.69 -5.73 -2.24
N ALA A 411 -42.04 -5.08 -3.35
CA ALA A 411 -41.36 -3.87 -3.78
C ALA A 411 -41.52 -2.71 -2.79
N ARG A 412 -42.70 -2.62 -2.14
CA ARG A 412 -42.95 -1.63 -1.08
C ARG A 412 -42.07 -1.85 0.14
N ALA A 413 -41.94 -3.09 0.57
CA ALA A 413 -41.07 -3.45 1.70
C ALA A 413 -39.61 -3.10 1.43
N ILE A 414 -39.09 -3.48 0.25
CA ILE A 414 -37.74 -3.14 -0.18
C ILE A 414 -37.54 -1.62 -0.24
N SER A 415 -38.46 -0.89 -0.89
CA SER A 415 -38.37 0.57 -1.02
C SER A 415 -38.37 1.29 0.33
N ARG A 416 -39.20 0.85 1.29
CA ARG A 416 -39.20 1.39 2.66
C ARG A 416 -37.87 1.15 3.37
N ASN A 417 -37.34 -0.07 3.26
CA ASN A 417 -36.05 -0.42 3.86
C ASN A 417 -34.89 0.41 3.26
N VAL A 418 -34.87 0.53 1.93
CA VAL A 418 -33.92 1.40 1.21
C VAL A 418 -33.98 2.84 1.72
N LEU A 419 -35.20 3.41 1.80
CA LEU A 419 -35.38 4.80 2.26
C LEU A 419 -34.93 4.99 3.71
N VAL A 420 -35.27 4.07 4.61
CA VAL A 420 -34.89 4.17 6.02
C VAL A 420 -33.36 4.11 6.18
N ILE A 421 -32.71 3.16 5.50
CA ILE A 421 -31.26 3.02 5.59
C ILE A 421 -30.57 4.21 4.93
N ALA A 422 -30.96 4.61 3.72
CA ALA A 422 -30.34 5.72 3.00
C ALA A 422 -30.46 7.04 3.77
N ILE A 423 -31.65 7.36 4.31
CA ILE A 423 -31.87 8.55 5.13
C ILE A 423 -31.09 8.46 6.45
N GLY A 424 -30.94 7.26 7.01
CA GLY A 424 -30.18 7.01 8.24
C GLY A 424 -28.71 7.42 8.16
N PHE A 425 -28.12 7.50 6.96
CA PHE A 425 -26.74 7.98 6.75
C PHE A 425 -26.63 9.50 6.54
N LEU A 426 -27.72 10.22 6.24
CA LEU A 426 -27.68 11.67 6.01
C LEU A 426 -27.19 12.50 7.20
N PRO A 427 -27.42 12.15 8.47
CA PRO A 427 -26.87 12.89 9.59
C PRO A 427 -25.34 13.04 9.56
N LEU A 428 -24.61 12.12 8.90
CA LEU A 428 -23.15 12.23 8.71
C LEU A 428 -22.73 13.47 7.91
N LEU A 429 -23.65 14.07 7.14
CA LEU A 429 -23.39 15.33 6.42
C LEU A 429 -23.17 16.53 7.36
N ALA A 430 -23.68 16.47 8.58
CA ALA A 430 -23.49 17.50 9.59
C ALA A 430 -22.14 17.35 10.34
N ALA A 431 -21.37 16.31 10.06
CA ALA A 431 -20.07 16.09 10.71
C ALA A 431 -19.04 17.16 10.28
N PRO A 432 -18.14 17.58 11.17
CA PRO A 432 -17.15 18.62 10.87
C PRO A 432 -16.06 18.17 9.88
N LEU A 433 -15.81 16.89 9.76
CA LEU A 433 -14.77 16.33 8.89
C LEU A 433 -15.35 15.80 7.57
N VAL A 434 -14.70 16.15 6.46
CA VAL A 434 -15.05 15.71 5.11
C VAL A 434 -15.13 14.17 4.94
N PRO A 435 -14.28 13.35 5.57
CA PRO A 435 -14.41 11.89 5.55
C PRO A 435 -15.79 11.37 5.96
N TYR A 436 -16.36 11.89 7.05
CA TYR A 436 -17.69 11.48 7.49
C TYR A 436 -18.77 11.91 6.51
N GLN A 437 -18.66 13.13 5.98
CA GLN A 437 -19.59 13.63 4.93
C GLN A 437 -19.52 12.75 3.68
N THR A 438 -18.30 12.38 3.25
CA THR A 438 -18.08 11.47 2.12
C THR A 438 -18.74 10.12 2.38
N VAL A 439 -18.53 9.51 3.54
CA VAL A 439 -19.15 8.23 3.93
C VAL A 439 -20.68 8.35 3.91
N GLY A 440 -21.23 9.42 4.48
CA GLY A 440 -22.68 9.66 4.52
C GLY A 440 -23.31 9.74 3.13
N ILE A 441 -22.72 10.54 2.23
CA ILE A 441 -23.19 10.70 0.85
C ILE A 441 -23.12 9.37 0.10
N PHE A 442 -21.96 8.70 0.16
CA PHE A 442 -21.76 7.48 -0.62
C PHE A 442 -22.62 6.32 -0.11
N LEU A 443 -22.74 6.12 1.20
CA LEU A 443 -23.64 5.07 1.74
C LEU A 443 -25.11 5.34 1.39
N CYS A 444 -25.55 6.59 1.50
CA CYS A 444 -26.88 6.98 1.07
C CYS A 444 -27.09 6.68 -0.43
N ALA A 445 -26.17 7.10 -1.28
CA ALA A 445 -26.22 6.89 -2.73
C ALA A 445 -26.18 5.40 -3.11
N ILE A 446 -25.30 4.62 -2.46
CA ILE A 446 -25.18 3.18 -2.67
C ILE A 446 -26.48 2.46 -2.33
N MET A 447 -27.08 2.77 -1.17
CA MET A 447 -28.33 2.14 -0.76
C MET A 447 -29.48 2.50 -1.69
N ALA A 448 -29.62 3.77 -2.04
CA ALA A 448 -30.65 4.24 -2.96
C ALA A 448 -30.49 3.60 -4.36
N LEU A 449 -29.26 3.58 -4.88
CA LEU A 449 -28.95 3.01 -6.20
C LEU A 449 -29.14 1.49 -6.20
N SER A 450 -28.68 0.78 -5.19
CA SER A 450 -28.84 -0.68 -5.08
C SER A 450 -30.31 -1.09 -5.05
N GLY A 451 -31.14 -0.36 -4.27
CA GLY A 451 -32.56 -0.57 -4.26
C GLY A 451 -33.24 -0.30 -5.61
N ALA A 452 -32.90 0.82 -6.26
CA ALA A 452 -33.40 1.17 -7.58
C ALA A 452 -33.00 0.13 -8.65
N VAL A 453 -31.71 -0.25 -8.68
CA VAL A 453 -31.19 -1.27 -9.61
C VAL A 453 -31.88 -2.62 -9.37
N THR A 454 -32.07 -3.02 -8.10
CA THR A 454 -32.79 -4.26 -7.75
C THR A 454 -34.20 -4.26 -8.29
N LEU A 455 -34.94 -3.17 -8.10
CA LEU A 455 -36.36 -3.08 -8.50
C LEU A 455 -36.59 -2.87 -10.01
N ILE A 456 -35.54 -2.41 -10.74
CA ILE A 456 -35.64 -2.15 -12.18
C ILE A 456 -34.98 -3.26 -12.99
N VAL A 457 -33.77 -3.65 -12.61
CA VAL A 457 -32.94 -4.56 -13.42
C VAL A 457 -33.33 -6.01 -13.21
N LEU A 458 -33.56 -6.45 -11.96
CA LEU A 458 -33.94 -7.84 -11.71
C LEU A 458 -35.21 -8.25 -12.42
N PRO A 459 -36.35 -7.48 -12.35
CA PRO A 459 -37.53 -7.83 -13.12
C PRO A 459 -37.29 -7.87 -14.63
N ALA A 460 -36.45 -6.97 -15.16
CA ALA A 460 -36.08 -6.97 -16.57
C ALA A 460 -35.32 -8.24 -16.97
N ILE A 461 -34.33 -8.65 -16.16
CA ILE A 461 -33.59 -9.91 -16.37
C ILE A 461 -34.53 -11.11 -16.28
N LEU A 462 -35.38 -11.16 -15.25
CA LEU A 462 -36.34 -12.26 -15.09
C LEU A 462 -37.31 -12.37 -16.27
N THR A 463 -37.72 -11.22 -16.86
CA THR A 463 -38.57 -11.18 -18.05
C THR A 463 -37.86 -11.78 -19.28
N VAL A 464 -36.62 -11.40 -19.51
CA VAL A 464 -35.86 -11.85 -20.70
C VAL A 464 -35.36 -13.30 -20.55
N ALA A 465 -34.97 -13.67 -19.33
CA ALA A 465 -34.36 -14.96 -19.03
C ALA A 465 -35.38 -15.98 -18.44
N GLU A 466 -36.67 -15.74 -18.46
CA GLU A 466 -37.73 -16.56 -17.85
C GLU A 466 -37.54 -18.05 -18.17
N LYS A 467 -37.43 -18.40 -19.45
CA LYS A 467 -37.31 -19.79 -19.91
C LYS A 467 -36.02 -20.50 -19.41
N ARG A 468 -34.96 -19.76 -19.10
CA ARG A 468 -33.69 -20.32 -18.61
C ARG A 468 -33.67 -20.43 -17.09
N LEU A 469 -34.28 -19.45 -16.40
CA LEU A 469 -34.28 -19.34 -14.95
C LEU A 469 -35.35 -20.24 -14.30
N PHE A 470 -36.57 -20.21 -14.84
CA PHE A 470 -37.71 -20.95 -14.33
C PHE A 470 -37.91 -22.21 -15.20
N LYS A 471 -37.06 -23.23 -15.02
CA LYS A 471 -37.33 -24.54 -15.64
C LYS A 471 -38.52 -25.18 -14.98
N PRO A 472 -39.50 -25.76 -15.74
CA PRO A 472 -40.58 -26.55 -15.16
C PRO A 472 -39.99 -27.68 -14.34
N ALA A 473 -40.46 -27.85 -13.11
CA ALA A 473 -40.03 -28.94 -12.25
C ALA A 473 -40.45 -30.27 -12.92
N ALA A 474 -39.46 -30.98 -13.49
CA ALA A 474 -39.69 -32.36 -13.94
C ALA A 474 -39.83 -33.23 -12.70
N THR A 475 -41.02 -33.74 -12.46
CA THR A 475 -41.45 -34.79 -11.51
C THR A 475 -41.18 -34.54 -10.01
N PRO A 476 -42.05 -35.01 -9.10
CA PRO A 476 -41.89 -34.85 -7.66
C PRO A 476 -40.61 -35.60 -7.21
N GLN A 477 -39.54 -34.85 -7.02
CA GLN A 477 -38.29 -35.41 -6.48
C GLN A 477 -38.50 -35.81 -5.03
N SER A 478 -38.20 -37.08 -4.76
CA SER A 478 -37.98 -37.60 -3.42
C SER A 478 -37.37 -36.57 -2.50
N VAL A 479 -37.88 -36.46 -1.29
CA VAL A 479 -37.43 -35.56 -0.22
C VAL A 479 -35.91 -35.78 0.01
N LYS A 480 -35.09 -34.99 -0.66
CA LYS A 480 -33.67 -34.93 -0.37
C LYS A 480 -33.45 -33.98 0.79
N CYS A 481 -32.74 -34.46 1.79
CA CYS A 481 -32.30 -33.72 2.97
C CYS A 481 -31.91 -32.27 2.60
N ASN A 482 -32.32 -31.31 3.41
CA ASN A 482 -32.02 -29.89 3.21
C ASN A 482 -30.54 -29.60 3.59
N CYS A 483 -29.60 -29.99 2.74
CA CYS A 483 -28.16 -29.88 2.98
C CYS A 483 -27.60 -28.45 2.87
N ALA A 484 -28.43 -27.42 2.66
CA ALA A 484 -27.95 -26.05 2.53
C ALA A 484 -27.17 -25.57 3.77
N PHE A 485 -27.65 -25.91 4.96
CA PHE A 485 -26.97 -25.54 6.21
C PHE A 485 -25.64 -26.33 6.40
N CYS A 486 -25.61 -27.62 6.12
CA CYS A 486 -24.39 -28.42 6.15
C CYS A 486 -23.37 -27.96 5.12
N PHE A 487 -23.82 -27.51 3.96
CA PHE A 487 -22.94 -26.99 2.93
C PHE A 487 -22.34 -25.62 3.32
N VAL A 488 -23.11 -24.72 3.92
CA VAL A 488 -22.61 -23.44 4.44
C VAL A 488 -21.54 -23.69 5.51
N ILE A 489 -21.78 -24.62 6.43
CA ILE A 489 -20.79 -24.99 7.46
C ILE A 489 -19.54 -25.62 6.83
N SER A 490 -19.70 -26.52 5.85
CA SER A 490 -18.55 -27.12 5.17
C SER A 490 -17.72 -26.08 4.42
N LEU A 491 -18.38 -25.15 3.73
CA LEU A 491 -17.71 -24.05 3.04
C LEU A 491 -17.01 -23.10 4.01
N SER A 492 -17.68 -22.72 5.10
CA SER A 492 -17.07 -21.88 6.15
C SER A 492 -15.83 -22.57 6.76
N SER A 493 -15.90 -23.88 6.93
CA SER A 493 -14.75 -24.69 7.40
C SER A 493 -13.59 -24.66 6.40
N VAL A 494 -13.87 -24.82 5.10
CA VAL A 494 -12.85 -24.73 4.04
C VAL A 494 -12.21 -23.32 4.01
N VAL A 495 -13.02 -22.27 4.07
CA VAL A 495 -12.52 -20.88 4.11
C VAL A 495 -11.65 -20.65 5.34
N LEU A 496 -12.06 -21.12 6.53
CA LEU A 496 -11.26 -21.03 7.75
C LEU A 496 -9.93 -21.78 7.61
N VAL A 497 -9.92 -22.96 7.01
CA VAL A 497 -8.69 -23.73 6.75
C VAL A 497 -7.76 -22.97 5.80
N LEU A 498 -8.28 -22.43 4.70
CA LEU A 498 -7.49 -21.64 3.74
C LEU A 498 -6.90 -20.37 4.37
N LEU A 499 -7.68 -19.67 5.20
CA LEU A 499 -7.19 -18.51 5.94
C LEU A 499 -6.08 -18.88 6.94
N ASN A 500 -6.22 -20.03 7.61
CA ASN A 500 -5.18 -20.53 8.52
C ASN A 500 -3.90 -20.89 7.79
N VAL A 501 -3.99 -21.58 6.65
CA VAL A 501 -2.82 -21.92 5.82
C VAL A 501 -2.11 -20.65 5.36
N HIS A 502 -2.86 -19.62 4.93
CA HIS A 502 -2.30 -18.34 4.53
C HIS A 502 -1.63 -17.60 5.67
N GLN A 503 -2.24 -17.57 6.86
CA GLN A 503 -1.66 -16.93 8.05
C GLN A 503 -0.44 -17.67 8.58
N PHE A 504 -0.45 -19.01 8.53
CA PHE A 504 0.71 -19.81 8.93
C PHE A 504 1.96 -19.48 8.11
N GLY A 505 1.80 -19.30 6.81
CA GLY A 505 2.90 -18.91 5.92
C GLY A 505 3.48 -17.52 6.20
N LYS A 506 2.73 -16.63 6.88
CA LYS A 506 3.17 -15.24 7.19
C LYS A 506 3.62 -15.02 8.62
N MET A 507 2.98 -15.63 9.60
CA MET A 507 3.13 -15.30 11.02
C MET A 507 3.38 -16.53 11.92
N GLY A 508 3.48 -17.75 11.35
CA GLY A 508 3.60 -18.98 12.13
C GLY A 508 2.34 -19.33 12.93
N PHE A 509 2.48 -20.12 13.99
CA PHE A 509 1.39 -20.57 14.85
C PHE A 509 0.87 -19.42 15.74
N ASN A 510 -0.42 -19.07 15.62
CA ASN A 510 -1.05 -18.02 16.42
C ASN A 510 -2.37 -18.48 17.09
N SER A 511 -2.91 -17.66 17.98
CA SER A 511 -4.16 -17.97 18.75
C SER A 511 -5.38 -18.18 17.85
N PHE A 512 -5.44 -17.57 16.68
CA PHE A 512 -6.52 -17.76 15.71
C PHE A 512 -6.52 -19.17 15.11
N MET A 513 -5.35 -19.77 14.91
CA MET A 513 -5.25 -21.16 14.44
C MET A 513 -5.79 -22.13 15.47
N TRP A 514 -5.47 -21.96 16.75
CA TRP A 514 -6.01 -22.79 17.82
C TRP A 514 -7.53 -22.70 17.90
N PHE A 515 -8.08 -21.49 17.79
CA PHE A 515 -9.53 -21.28 17.73
C PHE A 515 -10.16 -22.03 16.55
N SER A 516 -9.56 -21.96 15.37
CA SER A 516 -10.08 -22.60 14.16
C SER A 516 -10.00 -24.13 14.24
N ILE A 517 -8.92 -24.70 14.78
CA ILE A 517 -8.75 -26.14 14.99
C ILE A 517 -9.86 -26.72 15.90
N ILE A 518 -10.30 -25.93 16.88
CA ILE A 518 -11.36 -26.34 17.80
C ILE A 518 -12.76 -26.08 17.18
N ALA A 519 -12.95 -24.92 16.55
CA ALA A 519 -14.26 -24.50 16.03
C ALA A 519 -14.73 -25.37 14.85
N VAL A 520 -13.84 -25.77 13.95
CA VAL A 520 -14.20 -26.55 12.76
C VAL A 520 -14.80 -27.93 13.10
N PRO A 521 -14.18 -28.76 13.95
CA PRO A 521 -14.79 -30.03 14.39
C PRO A 521 -16.11 -29.84 15.13
N ILE A 522 -16.23 -28.83 16.00
CA ILE A 522 -17.47 -28.56 16.73
C ILE A 522 -18.60 -28.22 15.74
N LEU A 523 -18.36 -27.36 14.77
CA LEU A 523 -19.33 -27.00 13.74
C LEU A 523 -19.73 -28.23 12.89
N ALA A 524 -18.78 -29.10 12.55
CA ALA A 524 -19.05 -30.34 11.83
C ALA A 524 -19.94 -31.31 12.62
N VAL A 525 -19.70 -31.44 13.92
CA VAL A 525 -20.54 -32.27 14.83
C VAL A 525 -21.95 -31.68 14.95
N ILE A 526 -22.07 -30.37 15.16
CA ILE A 526 -23.38 -29.68 15.23
C ILE A 526 -24.15 -29.89 13.92
N CYS A 527 -23.50 -29.75 12.76
CA CYS A 527 -24.11 -29.99 11.46
C CYS A 527 -24.61 -31.43 11.32
N GLY A 528 -23.81 -32.42 11.73
CA GLY A 528 -24.17 -33.83 11.69
C GLY A 528 -25.38 -34.14 12.59
N MET A 529 -25.44 -33.59 13.80
CA MET A 529 -26.58 -33.76 14.70
C MET A 529 -27.86 -33.10 14.20
N MET A 530 -27.78 -31.87 13.66
CA MET A 530 -28.94 -31.17 13.12
C MET A 530 -29.47 -31.85 11.86
N SER A 531 -28.60 -32.34 10.99
CA SER A 531 -28.98 -33.08 9.79
C SER A 531 -29.74 -34.36 10.12
N ARG A 532 -29.30 -35.14 11.11
CA ARG A 532 -30.00 -36.33 11.59
C ARG A 532 -31.38 -36.01 12.17
N ARG A 533 -31.52 -34.95 12.99
CA ARG A 533 -32.83 -34.57 13.57
C ARG A 533 -33.83 -34.10 12.51
N GLN A 534 -33.40 -33.42 11.47
CA GLN A 534 -34.30 -32.98 10.38
C GLN A 534 -34.73 -34.18 9.50
N ALA A 535 -33.88 -35.14 9.24
CA ALA A 535 -34.21 -36.35 8.52
C ALA A 535 -35.28 -37.19 9.25
N CYS A 536 -35.18 -37.33 10.57
CA CYS A 536 -36.17 -38.05 11.38
C CYS A 536 -37.54 -37.38 11.37
N ARG A 537 -37.60 -36.04 11.54
CA ARG A 537 -38.88 -35.29 11.53
C ARG A 537 -39.60 -35.33 10.18
N THR A 538 -38.92 -35.38 9.06
CA THR A 538 -39.53 -35.51 7.73
C THR A 538 -40.09 -36.90 7.48
N VAL A 539 -39.46 -37.95 8.00
CA VAL A 539 -39.97 -39.31 7.91
C VAL A 539 -41.21 -39.50 8.76
N GLU A 540 -41.23 -38.99 10.01
CA GLU A 540 -42.42 -39.04 10.90
C GLU A 540 -43.59 -38.27 10.32
N ALA A 541 -43.36 -37.07 9.73
CA ALA A 541 -44.41 -36.29 9.09
C ALA A 541 -45.00 -36.93 7.85
N GLN A 542 -44.23 -37.74 7.11
CA GLN A 542 -44.70 -38.52 5.97
C GLN A 542 -45.46 -39.80 6.38
N GLN A 543 -45.01 -40.48 7.42
CA GLN A 543 -45.73 -41.61 7.99
C GLN A 543 -47.08 -41.23 8.58
N SER A 544 -47.14 -40.09 9.30
CA SER A 544 -48.40 -39.54 9.84
C SER A 544 -49.42 -39.13 8.75
N LYS A 545 -48.94 -38.64 7.59
CA LYS A 545 -49.82 -38.37 6.45
C LYS A 545 -50.28 -39.62 5.68
N ALA A 546 -49.46 -40.64 5.66
CA ALA A 546 -49.78 -41.93 5.03
C ALA A 546 -50.76 -42.77 5.87
N THR A 547 -50.78 -42.59 7.19
CA THR A 547 -51.74 -43.24 8.12
C THR A 547 -53.07 -42.47 8.26
N ALA A 548 -53.13 -41.21 7.78
CA ALA A 548 -54.31 -40.38 7.82
C ALA A 548 -55.08 -40.31 6.46
N ALA A 549 -54.51 -40.96 5.42
CA ALA A 549 -55.14 -41.18 4.10
C ALA A 549 -55.53 -42.66 3.93
#